data_b29a98995f18ad361329a2f60ed0d26b
#
_entry.id   b29a98995f18ad361329a2f60ed0d26b
#
_cell.length_a   1.000
_cell.length_b   1.000
_cell.length_c   1.000
_cell.angle_alpha   90.00
_cell.angle_beta   90.00
_cell.angle_gamma   90.00
#
_symmetry.space_group_name_H-M   'P 1'
#
loop_
_entity.id
_entity.type
_entity.pdbx_description
1 polymer ?
#
loop_
_entity_poly.entity_id
_entity_poly.type
_entity_poly.pdbx_seq_one_letter_code
_entity_poly.pdbx_strand_id
1 'polypeptide(L)'
;MQLALPTTSSPRLTERDYSALTWLVEQKAATTSQVTILLGYLGDGPITDRRGSMIMARWEELGLVERTHVWYRKPAVVTPTFEAARLMGLARWRKPALGTLNHTLHASQIRLQVCRPGSSRGWRTEEQMRAMLPAGARIPDGAIIETDGALTAVEVELTSHGRTRVREAMTSLLAVRAGDGNLFHHVLYLCAPAVVTQVTAVRDELPAAAQARVVVLPCPSL
;
A
#
# COMPACT_ATOMS: atom_id res chain seq x y z
N MET A 1 -33.09 -32.31 32.46
CA MET A 1 -32.90 -30.87 32.22
C MET A 1 -31.70 -30.73 31.29
N GLN A 2 -31.95 -30.62 29.99
CA GLN A 2 -30.90 -30.63 28.98
C GLN A 2 -30.51 -29.17 28.74
N LEU A 3 -29.34 -28.77 29.18
CA LEU A 3 -28.75 -27.45 28.91
C LEU A 3 -28.43 -27.37 27.42
N ALA A 4 -29.24 -26.63 26.66
CA ALA A 4 -28.91 -26.26 25.29
C ALA A 4 -27.69 -25.36 25.32
N LEU A 5 -26.55 -25.86 24.81
CA LEU A 5 -25.36 -25.06 24.56
C LEU A 5 -25.73 -23.99 23.50
N PRO A 6 -25.36 -22.73 23.72
CA PRO A 6 -25.58 -21.72 22.70
C PRO A 6 -24.78 -22.11 21.46
N THR A 7 -25.45 -22.34 20.35
CA THR A 7 -24.85 -22.45 19.03
C THR A 7 -24.31 -21.08 18.66
N THR A 8 -23.05 -20.79 19.04
CA THR A 8 -22.32 -19.67 18.49
C THR A 8 -22.06 -19.99 17.03
N SER A 9 -22.89 -19.45 16.12
CA SER A 9 -22.58 -19.49 14.70
C SER A 9 -21.23 -18.84 14.50
N SER A 10 -20.26 -19.58 13.98
CA SER A 10 -18.94 -19.03 13.63
C SER A 10 -19.12 -17.79 12.78
N PRO A 11 -18.45 -16.68 13.09
CA PRO A 11 -18.62 -15.43 12.35
C PRO A 11 -18.28 -15.65 10.88
N ARG A 12 -19.24 -15.41 9.99
CA ARG A 12 -19.10 -15.62 8.55
C ARG A 12 -18.52 -14.35 7.91
N LEU A 13 -17.54 -14.51 7.04
CA LEU A 13 -17.01 -13.42 6.21
C LEU A 13 -17.99 -13.06 5.10
N THR A 14 -18.14 -11.76 4.84
CA THR A 14 -18.91 -11.20 3.73
C THR A 14 -18.00 -10.96 2.52
N GLU A 15 -18.55 -10.71 1.34
CA GLU A 15 -17.77 -10.31 0.15
C GLU A 15 -16.91 -9.07 0.41
N ARG A 16 -17.43 -8.10 1.17
CA ARG A 16 -16.68 -6.93 1.60
C ARG A 16 -15.49 -7.30 2.47
N ASP A 17 -15.65 -8.27 3.38
CA ASP A 17 -14.55 -8.74 4.21
C ASP A 17 -13.45 -9.39 3.35
N TYR A 18 -13.81 -10.24 2.39
CA TYR A 18 -12.87 -10.85 1.45
C TYR A 18 -12.12 -9.78 0.65
N SER A 19 -12.81 -8.80 0.10
CA SER A 19 -12.19 -7.71 -0.67
C SER A 19 -11.23 -6.87 0.19
N ALA A 20 -11.63 -6.53 1.42
CA ALA A 20 -10.80 -5.76 2.33
C ALA A 20 -9.57 -6.56 2.82
N LEU A 21 -9.74 -7.84 3.14
CA LEU A 21 -8.64 -8.73 3.55
C LEU A 21 -7.67 -8.98 2.39
N THR A 22 -8.15 -9.17 1.16
CA THR A 22 -7.30 -9.27 -0.04
C THR A 22 -6.44 -8.01 -0.19
N TRP A 23 -7.07 -6.84 -0.14
CA TRP A 23 -6.36 -5.56 -0.20
C TRP A 23 -5.30 -5.44 0.92
N LEU A 24 -5.66 -5.81 2.15
CA LEU A 24 -4.77 -5.74 3.31
C LEU A 24 -3.59 -6.72 3.19
N VAL A 25 -3.82 -7.94 2.71
CA VAL A 25 -2.77 -8.95 2.47
C VAL A 25 -1.79 -8.47 1.40
N GLU A 26 -2.27 -7.87 0.33
CA GLU A 26 -1.45 -7.27 -0.72
C GLU A 26 -0.59 -6.10 -0.22
N GLN A 27 -1.16 -5.23 0.65
CA GLN A 27 -0.45 -4.08 1.22
C GLN A 27 0.40 -4.42 2.44
N LYS A 28 0.20 -5.59 3.05
CA LYS A 28 0.90 -6.12 4.22
C LYS A 28 0.57 -5.41 5.54
N ALA A 29 0.18 -4.13 5.53
CA ALA A 29 -0.25 -3.41 6.73
C ALA A 29 -1.10 -2.19 6.36
N ALA A 30 -1.98 -1.79 7.29
CA ALA A 30 -2.71 -0.53 7.26
C ALA A 30 -2.98 -0.06 8.70
N THR A 31 -3.25 1.23 8.89
CA THR A 31 -3.79 1.71 10.18
C THR A 31 -5.27 1.34 10.31
N THR A 32 -5.78 1.31 11.54
CA THR A 32 -7.23 1.12 11.79
C THR A 32 -8.07 2.14 11.04
N SER A 33 -7.61 3.40 10.95
CA SER A 33 -8.28 4.47 10.19
C SER A 33 -8.30 4.16 8.68
N GLN A 34 -7.19 3.70 8.11
CA GLN A 34 -7.10 3.30 6.71
C GLN A 34 -8.04 2.12 6.38
N VAL A 35 -8.09 1.12 7.26
CA VAL A 35 -9.04 -0.01 7.10
C VAL A 35 -10.49 0.46 7.19
N THR A 36 -10.80 1.39 8.09
CA THR A 36 -12.14 1.99 8.20
C THR A 36 -12.54 2.70 6.90
N ILE A 37 -11.63 3.50 6.32
CA ILE A 37 -11.83 4.18 5.03
C ILE A 37 -12.02 3.14 3.90
N LEU A 38 -11.18 2.11 3.84
CA LEU A 38 -11.29 1.02 2.86
C LEU A 38 -12.65 0.34 2.92
N LEU A 39 -13.11 0.00 4.14
CA LEU A 39 -14.41 -0.62 4.36
C LEU A 39 -15.58 0.27 3.91
N GLY A 40 -15.42 1.59 4.03
CA GLY A 40 -16.36 2.56 3.48
C GLY A 40 -16.41 2.54 1.95
N TYR A 41 -15.26 2.48 1.29
CA TYR A 41 -15.18 2.39 -0.19
C TYR A 41 -15.71 1.07 -0.75
N LEU A 42 -15.58 -0.02 0.00
CA LEU A 42 -16.07 -1.35 -0.39
C LEU A 42 -17.54 -1.59 -0.02
N GLY A 43 -18.18 -0.66 0.66
CA GLY A 43 -19.59 -0.71 1.06
C GLY A 43 -20.38 0.44 0.44
N ASP A 44 -21.50 0.77 1.07
CA ASP A 44 -22.44 1.79 0.60
C ASP A 44 -22.06 3.23 1.03
N GLY A 45 -20.81 3.43 1.46
CA GLY A 45 -20.32 4.74 1.88
C GLY A 45 -19.54 4.73 3.21
N PRO A 46 -19.18 5.92 3.73
CA PRO A 46 -18.37 6.03 4.93
C PRO A 46 -18.98 5.31 6.14
N ILE A 47 -18.12 4.67 6.93
CA ILE A 47 -18.52 4.03 8.19
C ILE A 47 -17.84 4.72 9.37
N THR A 48 -18.42 4.58 10.57
CA THR A 48 -17.82 5.12 11.80
C THR A 48 -16.63 4.28 12.25
N ASP A 49 -15.68 4.89 12.97
CA ASP A 49 -14.54 4.18 13.57
C ASP A 49 -14.97 3.02 14.46
N ARG A 50 -16.07 3.21 15.22
CA ARG A 50 -16.67 2.13 16.03
C ARG A 50 -17.05 0.93 15.18
N ARG A 51 -17.73 1.13 14.04
CA ARG A 51 -18.13 0.06 13.13
C ARG A 51 -16.92 -0.61 12.48
N GLY A 52 -15.93 0.16 12.06
CA GLY A 52 -14.67 -0.35 11.56
C GLY A 52 -13.95 -1.21 12.60
N SER A 53 -13.87 -0.73 13.85
CA SER A 53 -13.27 -1.47 14.97
C SER A 53 -13.98 -2.80 15.26
N MET A 54 -15.33 -2.83 15.21
CA MET A 54 -16.11 -4.08 15.39
C MET A 54 -15.82 -5.11 14.28
N ILE A 55 -15.68 -4.66 13.03
CA ILE A 55 -15.35 -5.55 11.91
C ILE A 55 -13.94 -6.12 12.10
N MET A 56 -12.96 -5.27 12.41
CA MET A 56 -11.58 -5.70 12.65
C MET A 56 -11.47 -6.64 13.86
N ALA A 57 -12.23 -6.41 14.95
CA ALA A 57 -12.29 -7.31 16.09
C ALA A 57 -12.77 -8.71 15.69
N ARG A 58 -13.80 -8.80 14.86
CA ARG A 58 -14.27 -10.07 14.31
C ARG A 58 -13.17 -10.77 13.48
N TRP A 59 -12.40 -10.03 12.68
CA TRP A 59 -11.26 -10.60 11.93
C TRP A 59 -10.14 -11.08 12.85
N GLU A 60 -9.90 -10.41 13.99
CA GLU A 60 -8.97 -10.89 15.03
C GLU A 60 -9.46 -12.18 15.68
N GLU A 61 -10.75 -12.27 16.04
CA GLU A 61 -11.38 -13.48 16.59
C GLU A 61 -11.26 -14.68 15.63
N LEU A 62 -11.30 -14.41 14.31
CA LEU A 62 -11.08 -15.41 13.26
C LEU A 62 -9.58 -15.70 13.01
N GLY A 63 -8.65 -15.04 13.68
CA GLY A 63 -7.22 -15.20 13.49
C GLY A 63 -6.70 -14.66 12.14
N LEU A 64 -7.45 -13.75 11.48
CA LEU A 64 -7.10 -13.24 10.16
C LEU A 64 -6.25 -11.98 10.20
N VAL A 65 -6.35 -11.20 11.26
CA VAL A 65 -5.54 -9.98 11.45
C VAL A 65 -5.03 -9.88 12.88
N GLU A 66 -4.00 -9.07 13.06
CA GLU A 66 -3.48 -8.63 14.36
C GLU A 66 -3.52 -7.10 14.39
N ARG A 67 -3.98 -6.52 15.52
CA ARG A 67 -3.92 -5.08 15.76
C ARG A 67 -2.87 -4.77 16.83
N THR A 68 -1.94 -3.89 16.50
CA THR A 68 -0.82 -3.54 17.39
C THR A 68 -0.66 -2.03 17.49
N HIS A 69 -0.58 -1.48 18.70
CA HIS A 69 -0.21 -0.09 18.93
C HIS A 69 1.32 0.04 18.85
N VAL A 70 1.81 0.58 17.74
CA VAL A 70 3.25 0.74 17.49
C VAL A 70 3.75 2.10 17.95
N TRP A 71 2.94 3.15 17.79
CA TRP A 71 3.31 4.50 18.16
C TRP A 71 2.30 5.12 19.12
N TYR A 72 2.81 5.92 20.06
CA TYR A 72 1.99 6.63 21.01
C TYR A 72 1.03 7.62 20.29
N ARG A 73 -0.22 7.65 20.69
CA ARG A 73 -1.29 8.51 20.14
C ARG A 73 -1.53 8.38 18.63
N LYS A 74 -1.06 7.33 18.00
CA LYS A 74 -1.38 7.02 16.60
C LYS A 74 -2.38 5.86 16.54
N PRO A 75 -3.16 5.76 15.45
CA PRO A 75 -4.03 4.61 15.24
C PRO A 75 -3.24 3.29 15.31
N ALA A 76 -3.86 2.24 15.81
CA ALA A 76 -3.26 0.91 15.79
C ALA A 76 -2.99 0.46 14.34
N VAL A 77 -1.96 -0.34 14.18
CA VAL A 77 -1.62 -0.98 12.91
C VAL A 77 -2.31 -2.33 12.83
N VAL A 78 -2.97 -2.57 11.72
CA VAL A 78 -3.62 -3.83 11.34
C VAL A 78 -2.69 -4.55 10.38
N THR A 79 -2.24 -5.75 10.75
CA THR A 79 -1.44 -6.62 9.88
C THR A 79 -2.20 -7.91 9.65
N PRO A 80 -2.31 -8.41 8.41
CA PRO A 80 -2.89 -9.72 8.15
C PRO A 80 -2.00 -10.81 8.73
N THR A 81 -2.58 -11.94 9.06
CA THR A 81 -1.86 -13.15 9.47
C THR A 81 -1.48 -14.00 8.25
N PHE A 82 -0.63 -15.00 8.48
CA PHE A 82 -0.36 -16.02 7.44
C PHE A 82 -1.65 -16.74 7.01
N GLU A 83 -2.58 -16.97 7.95
CA GLU A 83 -3.86 -17.61 7.65
C GLU A 83 -4.72 -16.76 6.72
N ALA A 84 -4.77 -15.44 6.92
CA ALA A 84 -5.44 -14.52 6.00
C ALA A 84 -4.80 -14.58 4.61
N ALA A 85 -3.46 -14.55 4.53
CA ALA A 85 -2.75 -14.62 3.27
C ALA A 85 -3.05 -15.93 2.51
N ARG A 86 -3.06 -17.06 3.23
CA ARG A 86 -3.43 -18.38 2.69
C ARG A 86 -4.88 -18.41 2.20
N LEU A 87 -5.80 -17.84 2.97
CA LEU A 87 -7.21 -17.75 2.60
C LEU A 87 -7.43 -16.91 1.34
N MET A 88 -6.61 -15.85 1.15
CA MET A 88 -6.64 -14.98 -0.04
C MET A 88 -5.79 -15.53 -1.20
N GLY A 89 -5.28 -16.76 -1.12
CA GLY A 89 -4.56 -17.44 -2.20
C GLY A 89 -3.09 -17.04 -2.36
N LEU A 90 -2.50 -16.32 -1.39
CA LEU A 90 -1.07 -15.99 -1.41
C LEU A 90 -0.24 -17.11 -0.77
N ALA A 91 0.56 -17.80 -1.58
CA ALA A 91 1.42 -18.90 -1.11
C ALA A 91 2.63 -18.42 -0.29
N ARG A 92 3.05 -17.17 -0.46
CA ARG A 92 4.20 -16.57 0.24
C ARG A 92 3.81 -15.22 0.81
N TRP A 93 3.75 -15.13 2.12
CA TRP A 93 3.49 -13.88 2.82
C TRP A 93 4.45 -13.72 3.99
N ARG A 94 4.93 -12.50 4.20
CA ARG A 94 5.79 -12.16 5.35
C ARG A 94 5.28 -10.86 5.97
N LYS A 95 5.15 -10.86 7.28
CA LYS A 95 4.83 -9.66 8.06
C LYS A 95 5.92 -8.59 7.82
N PRO A 96 5.55 -7.33 7.59
CA PRO A 96 6.52 -6.26 7.42
C PRO A 96 7.34 -6.08 8.70
N ALA A 97 8.64 -5.81 8.53
CA ALA A 97 9.51 -5.47 9.66
C ALA A 97 9.14 -4.10 10.24
N LEU A 98 9.35 -3.89 11.54
CA LEU A 98 9.06 -2.59 12.19
C LEU A 98 9.76 -1.43 11.50
N GLY A 99 11.00 -1.61 11.03
CA GLY A 99 11.76 -0.56 10.34
C GLY A 99 11.17 -0.15 8.99
N THR A 100 10.39 -1.01 8.32
CA THR A 100 9.73 -0.71 7.04
C THR A 100 8.24 -0.39 7.19
N LEU A 101 7.70 -0.54 8.40
CA LEU A 101 6.26 -0.46 8.64
C LEU A 101 5.69 0.92 8.30
N ASN A 102 6.36 2.00 8.72
CA ASN A 102 5.93 3.36 8.42
C ASN A 102 5.87 3.62 6.90
N HIS A 103 6.85 3.12 6.17
CA HIS A 103 6.88 3.17 4.72
C HIS A 103 5.67 2.41 4.10
N THR A 104 5.42 1.18 4.55
CA THR A 104 4.27 0.38 4.13
C THR A 104 2.94 1.11 4.35
N LEU A 105 2.76 1.77 5.50
CA LEU A 105 1.53 2.52 5.81
C LEU A 105 1.33 3.73 4.90
N HIS A 106 2.40 4.43 4.51
CA HIS A 106 2.31 5.52 3.54
C HIS A 106 1.95 5.01 2.14
N ALA A 107 2.55 3.88 1.69
CA ALA A 107 2.16 3.24 0.43
C ALA A 107 0.67 2.82 0.45
N SER A 108 0.18 2.31 1.58
CA SER A 108 -1.24 2.00 1.79
C SER A 108 -2.13 3.22 1.70
N GLN A 109 -1.69 4.37 2.27
CA GLN A 109 -2.40 5.64 2.18
C GLN A 109 -2.54 6.12 0.73
N ILE A 110 -1.46 6.04 -0.04
CA ILE A 110 -1.45 6.43 -1.44
C ILE A 110 -2.42 5.55 -2.25
N ARG A 111 -2.34 4.24 -2.09
CA ARG A 111 -3.25 3.32 -2.77
C ARG A 111 -4.71 3.67 -2.48
N LEU A 112 -5.06 3.96 -1.22
CA LEU A 112 -6.42 4.36 -0.84
C LEU A 112 -6.86 5.67 -1.48
N GLN A 113 -5.97 6.64 -1.64
CA GLN A 113 -6.31 7.95 -2.19
C GLN A 113 -6.41 7.94 -3.71
N VAL A 114 -5.48 7.25 -4.38
CA VAL A 114 -5.33 7.32 -5.83
C VAL A 114 -6.02 6.15 -6.55
N CYS A 115 -5.97 4.96 -5.95
CA CYS A 115 -6.48 3.71 -6.51
C CYS A 115 -7.55 3.08 -5.60
N ARG A 116 -8.47 3.91 -5.08
CA ARG A 116 -9.56 3.42 -4.23
C ARG A 116 -10.44 2.42 -4.98
N PRO A 117 -11.05 1.44 -4.28
CA PRO A 117 -12.03 0.56 -4.88
C PRO A 117 -13.10 1.33 -5.64
N GLY A 118 -13.43 0.88 -6.87
CA GLY A 118 -14.38 1.56 -7.74
C GLY A 118 -13.80 2.75 -8.55
N SER A 119 -12.52 3.12 -8.38
CA SER A 119 -11.86 4.07 -9.27
C SER A 119 -11.47 3.43 -10.60
N SER A 120 -11.26 4.27 -11.61
CA SER A 120 -10.74 3.83 -12.91
C SER A 120 -9.23 3.50 -12.91
N ARG A 121 -8.52 3.79 -11.80
CA ARG A 121 -7.11 3.52 -11.63
C ARG A 121 -6.89 2.22 -10.86
N GLY A 122 -5.93 1.43 -11.31
CA GLY A 122 -5.49 0.21 -10.64
C GLY A 122 -4.20 0.41 -9.85
N TRP A 123 -3.82 -0.60 -9.09
CA TRP A 123 -2.58 -0.65 -8.31
C TRP A 123 -1.84 -1.95 -8.53
N ARG A 124 -0.52 -1.86 -8.72
CA ARG A 124 0.42 -2.97 -8.62
C ARG A 124 1.24 -2.82 -7.34
N THR A 125 1.26 -3.87 -6.53
CA THR A 125 2.09 -3.89 -5.31
C THR A 125 3.56 -4.09 -5.65
N GLU A 126 4.46 -3.79 -4.69
CA GLU A 126 5.89 -4.10 -4.80
C GLU A 126 6.13 -5.56 -5.21
N GLU A 127 5.36 -6.50 -4.65
CA GLU A 127 5.51 -7.93 -4.95
C GLU A 127 5.09 -8.28 -6.39
N GLN A 128 3.99 -7.69 -6.87
CA GLN A 128 3.57 -7.82 -8.27
C GLN A 128 4.58 -7.18 -9.22
N MET A 129 5.14 -6.01 -8.84
CA MET A 129 6.21 -5.37 -9.62
C MET A 129 7.47 -6.24 -9.63
N ARG A 130 7.87 -6.81 -8.49
CA ARG A 130 9.00 -7.75 -8.40
C ARG A 130 8.87 -8.96 -9.31
N ALA A 131 7.66 -9.50 -9.45
CA ALA A 131 7.39 -10.63 -10.33
C ALA A 131 7.41 -10.25 -11.82
N MET A 132 7.17 -8.98 -12.14
CA MET A 132 7.03 -8.46 -13.50
C MET A 132 8.34 -7.89 -14.06
N LEU A 133 9.20 -7.37 -13.18
CA LEU A 133 10.43 -6.69 -13.57
C LEU A 133 11.58 -7.67 -13.81
N PRO A 134 12.52 -7.33 -14.73
CA PRO A 134 13.74 -8.11 -14.93
C PRO A 134 14.57 -8.21 -13.64
N ALA A 135 15.32 -9.29 -13.52
CA ALA A 135 16.26 -9.45 -12.40
C ALA A 135 17.26 -8.29 -12.37
N GLY A 136 17.47 -7.72 -11.18
CA GLY A 136 18.36 -6.57 -10.96
C GLY A 136 17.72 -5.19 -11.25
N ALA A 137 16.52 -5.13 -11.81
CA ALA A 137 15.80 -3.87 -11.96
C ALA A 137 15.41 -3.31 -10.57
N ARG A 138 15.40 -1.96 -10.44
CA ARG A 138 14.85 -1.32 -9.27
C ARG A 138 13.36 -1.56 -9.18
N ILE A 139 12.90 -1.99 -8.02
CA ILE A 139 11.50 -2.28 -7.76
C ILE A 139 10.92 -1.07 -7.03
N PRO A 140 9.87 -0.42 -7.56
CA PRO A 140 9.18 0.65 -6.87
C PRO A 140 8.32 0.11 -5.71
N ASP A 141 7.92 0.98 -4.79
CA ASP A 141 7.02 0.63 -3.66
C ASP A 141 5.62 0.25 -4.11
N GLY A 142 5.28 0.62 -5.32
CA GLY A 142 4.09 0.24 -6.05
C GLY A 142 4.03 0.93 -7.40
N ALA A 143 2.99 0.64 -8.17
CA ALA A 143 2.73 1.36 -9.41
C ALA A 143 1.23 1.60 -9.58
N ILE A 144 0.88 2.80 -10.03
CA ILE A 144 -0.48 3.16 -10.45
C ILE A 144 -0.65 2.66 -11.88
N ILE A 145 -1.74 1.95 -12.13
CA ILE A 145 -2.21 1.65 -13.48
C ILE A 145 -3.17 2.80 -13.85
N GLU A 146 -2.76 3.64 -14.79
CA GLU A 146 -3.57 4.75 -15.25
C GLU A 146 -4.76 4.26 -16.11
N THR A 147 -5.69 5.13 -16.42
CA THR A 147 -6.90 4.80 -17.18
C THR A 147 -6.63 4.32 -18.61
N ASP A 148 -5.51 4.70 -19.19
CA ASP A 148 -5.02 4.25 -20.50
C ASP A 148 -4.12 3.00 -20.44
N GLY A 149 -3.93 2.43 -19.23
CA GLY A 149 -3.08 1.28 -18.99
C GLY A 149 -1.60 1.60 -18.76
N ALA A 150 -1.19 2.87 -18.87
CA ALA A 150 0.17 3.31 -18.57
C ALA A 150 0.51 3.10 -17.08
N LEU A 151 1.79 2.86 -16.78
CA LEU A 151 2.25 2.70 -15.40
C LEU A 151 2.97 3.96 -14.92
N THR A 152 2.58 4.41 -13.72
CA THR A 152 3.29 5.41 -12.93
C THR A 152 3.94 4.71 -11.73
N ALA A 153 5.27 4.64 -11.69
CA ALA A 153 5.99 4.10 -10.54
C ALA A 153 5.79 5.01 -9.32
N VAL A 154 5.63 4.43 -8.14
CA VAL A 154 5.47 5.18 -6.86
C VAL A 154 6.62 4.82 -5.94
N GLU A 155 7.31 5.85 -5.45
CA GLU A 155 8.36 5.77 -4.42
C GLU A 155 7.95 6.62 -3.22
N VAL A 156 8.04 6.05 -2.03
CA VAL A 156 7.78 6.73 -0.76
C VAL A 156 9.10 7.02 -0.08
N GLU A 157 9.44 8.30 0.09
CA GLU A 157 10.72 8.73 0.64
C GLU A 157 10.51 9.47 1.97
N LEU A 158 10.70 8.74 3.08
CA LEU A 158 10.42 9.25 4.42
C LEU A 158 11.66 9.80 5.13
N THR A 159 12.85 9.41 4.67
CA THR A 159 14.14 9.77 5.28
C THR A 159 15.08 10.34 4.25
N SER A 160 15.99 11.22 4.68
CA SER A 160 17.01 11.77 3.78
C SER A 160 18.02 10.68 3.40
N HIS A 161 18.21 10.50 2.11
CA HIS A 161 19.30 9.71 1.53
C HIS A 161 20.28 10.59 0.79
N GLY A 162 21.51 10.09 0.53
CA GLY A 162 22.49 10.83 -0.28
C GLY A 162 21.93 11.14 -1.68
N ARG A 163 22.25 12.35 -2.21
CA ARG A 163 21.75 12.82 -3.53
C ARG A 163 22.05 11.82 -4.65
N THR A 164 23.24 11.18 -4.65
CA THR A 164 23.62 10.15 -5.61
C THR A 164 22.65 8.98 -5.60
N ARG A 165 22.30 8.46 -4.42
CA ARG A 165 21.36 7.33 -4.29
C ARG A 165 19.96 7.69 -4.80
N VAL A 166 19.46 8.89 -4.51
CA VAL A 166 18.16 9.37 -5.00
C VAL A 166 18.19 9.50 -6.53
N ARG A 167 19.27 10.06 -7.10
CA ARG A 167 19.44 10.17 -8.55
C ARG A 167 19.50 8.81 -9.23
N GLU A 168 20.27 7.87 -8.70
CA GLU A 168 20.35 6.50 -9.20
C GLU A 168 18.99 5.81 -9.17
N ALA A 169 18.22 6.01 -8.10
CA ALA A 169 16.87 5.48 -7.99
C ALA A 169 15.94 6.05 -9.07
N MET A 170 15.94 7.36 -9.27
CA MET A 170 15.13 8.02 -10.31
C MET A 170 15.51 7.54 -11.70
N THR A 171 16.81 7.54 -12.02
CA THR A 171 17.28 7.15 -13.35
C THR A 171 17.04 5.67 -13.63
N SER A 172 17.22 4.81 -12.62
CA SER A 172 16.95 3.36 -12.76
C SER A 172 15.48 3.08 -13.07
N LEU A 173 14.53 3.75 -12.37
CA LEU A 173 13.10 3.58 -12.66
C LEU A 173 12.73 4.11 -14.05
N LEU A 174 13.25 5.28 -14.44
CA LEU A 174 13.01 5.87 -15.75
C LEU A 174 13.57 5.02 -16.91
N ALA A 175 14.61 4.23 -16.63
CA ALA A 175 15.29 3.39 -17.62
C ALA A 175 14.67 1.98 -17.79
N VAL A 176 13.71 1.58 -16.93
CA VAL A 176 13.04 0.27 -17.06
C VAL A 176 12.29 0.20 -18.38
N ARG A 177 12.54 -0.84 -19.16
CA ARG A 177 11.97 -1.06 -20.50
C ARG A 177 10.88 -2.13 -20.49
N ALA A 178 9.87 -1.95 -21.33
CA ALA A 178 8.90 -2.98 -21.67
C ALA A 178 8.67 -2.93 -23.18
N GLY A 179 9.08 -3.99 -23.88
CA GLY A 179 9.14 -3.96 -25.36
C GLY A 179 10.04 -2.82 -25.83
N ASP A 180 9.58 -2.05 -26.79
CA ASP A 180 10.34 -0.94 -27.39
C ASP A 180 10.26 0.38 -26.59
N GLY A 181 9.41 0.43 -25.55
CA GLY A 181 9.14 1.63 -24.77
C GLY A 181 9.64 1.58 -23.32
N ASN A 182 9.43 2.68 -22.59
CA ASN A 182 9.63 2.72 -21.15
C ASN A 182 8.44 2.06 -20.45
N LEU A 183 8.71 1.21 -19.46
CA LEU A 183 7.64 0.58 -18.67
C LEU A 183 6.86 1.63 -17.85
N PHE A 184 7.58 2.54 -17.20
CA PHE A 184 6.95 3.62 -16.44
C PHE A 184 6.90 4.88 -17.27
N HIS A 185 5.73 5.44 -17.48
CA HIS A 185 5.56 6.73 -18.12
C HIS A 185 5.98 7.85 -17.18
N HIS A 186 5.64 7.73 -15.91
CA HIS A 186 6.01 8.67 -14.86
C HIS A 186 6.57 7.95 -13.63
N VAL A 187 7.31 8.71 -12.81
CA VAL A 187 7.75 8.30 -11.48
C VAL A 187 7.24 9.33 -10.48
N LEU A 188 6.44 8.91 -9.52
CA LEU A 188 5.88 9.73 -8.46
C LEU A 188 6.67 9.49 -7.17
N TYR A 189 7.39 10.51 -6.72
CA TYR A 189 8.02 10.54 -5.40
C TYR A 189 7.08 11.19 -4.39
N LEU A 190 6.75 10.46 -3.34
CA LEU A 190 5.97 10.94 -2.22
C LEU A 190 6.89 11.06 -1.01
N CYS A 191 7.19 12.30 -0.65
CA CYS A 191 8.26 12.61 0.27
C CYS A 191 7.74 13.13 1.62
N ALA A 192 8.37 12.72 2.73
CA ALA A 192 8.18 13.44 3.98
C ALA A 192 8.56 14.92 3.81
N PRO A 193 7.91 15.87 4.51
CA PRO A 193 8.16 17.30 4.33
C PRO A 193 9.63 17.71 4.39
N ALA A 194 10.40 17.08 5.29
CA ALA A 194 11.83 17.34 5.46
C ALA A 194 12.70 16.89 4.26
N VAL A 195 12.16 16.07 3.36
CA VAL A 195 12.91 15.44 2.25
C VAL A 195 12.52 16.01 0.89
N VAL A 196 11.33 16.64 0.77
CA VAL A 196 10.79 17.19 -0.48
C VAL A 196 11.80 18.06 -1.22
N THR A 197 12.42 19.03 -0.53
CA THR A 197 13.36 19.97 -1.14
C THR A 197 14.58 19.26 -1.73
N GLN A 198 15.13 18.26 -1.01
CA GLN A 198 16.28 17.50 -1.47
C GLN A 198 15.95 16.68 -2.73
N VAL A 199 14.81 15.96 -2.71
CA VAL A 199 14.39 15.11 -3.83
C VAL A 199 14.04 15.96 -5.06
N THR A 200 13.39 17.11 -4.85
CA THR A 200 13.11 18.08 -5.91
C THR A 200 14.41 18.60 -6.55
N ALA A 201 15.40 18.97 -5.73
CA ALA A 201 16.70 19.44 -6.26
C ALA A 201 17.42 18.35 -7.08
N VAL A 202 17.31 17.08 -6.69
CA VAL A 202 17.87 15.96 -7.48
C VAL A 202 17.12 15.78 -8.80
N ARG A 203 15.79 15.88 -8.80
CA ARG A 203 14.99 15.85 -10.03
C ARG A 203 15.42 16.97 -10.99
N ASP A 204 15.61 18.17 -10.50
CA ASP A 204 15.94 19.36 -11.30
C ASP A 204 17.33 19.29 -11.95
N GLU A 205 18.18 18.37 -11.48
CA GLU A 205 19.50 18.07 -12.09
C GLU A 205 19.42 17.03 -13.22
N LEU A 206 18.28 16.38 -13.41
CA LEU A 206 18.11 15.42 -14.51
C LEU A 206 18.00 16.15 -15.86
N PRO A 207 18.27 15.45 -16.99
CA PRO A 207 17.94 15.99 -18.31
C PRO A 207 16.45 16.36 -18.44
N ALA A 208 16.12 17.41 -19.17
CA ALA A 208 14.75 17.97 -19.27
C ALA A 208 13.68 16.91 -19.58
N ALA A 209 13.97 15.97 -20.49
CA ALA A 209 13.04 14.88 -20.81
C ALA A 209 12.79 13.92 -19.64
N ALA A 210 13.76 13.71 -18.75
CA ALA A 210 13.61 12.91 -17.54
C ALA A 210 12.89 13.70 -16.44
N GLN A 211 13.18 15.00 -16.28
CA GLN A 211 12.49 15.88 -15.33
C GLN A 211 10.98 15.89 -15.57
N ALA A 212 10.54 16.00 -16.82
CA ALA A 212 9.12 16.01 -17.19
C ALA A 212 8.36 14.73 -16.77
N ARG A 213 9.08 13.65 -16.52
CA ARG A 213 8.51 12.36 -16.11
C ARG A 213 8.57 12.11 -14.61
N VAL A 214 9.20 12.98 -13.82
CA VAL A 214 9.33 12.81 -12.37
C VAL A 214 8.50 13.86 -11.65
N VAL A 215 7.54 13.41 -10.85
CA VAL A 215 6.70 14.26 -10.00
C VAL A 215 7.12 14.06 -8.55
N VAL A 216 7.35 15.15 -7.81
CA VAL A 216 7.70 15.12 -6.39
C VAL A 216 6.62 15.83 -5.61
N LEU A 217 5.97 15.13 -4.70
CA LEU A 217 4.89 15.66 -3.85
C LEU A 217 5.15 15.34 -2.37
N PRO A 218 4.61 16.12 -1.45
CA PRO A 218 4.62 15.75 -0.04
C PRO A 218 3.76 14.50 0.20
N CYS A 219 4.21 13.62 1.10
CA CYS A 219 3.41 12.51 1.59
C CYS A 219 2.16 13.02 2.31
N PRO A 220 1.00 12.40 2.08
CA PRO A 220 -0.18 12.64 2.89
C PRO A 220 0.08 12.19 4.34
N SER A 221 -0.54 12.88 5.30
CA SER A 221 -0.48 12.51 6.71
C SER A 221 -1.15 11.15 6.96
N LEU A 222 -0.58 10.36 7.88
CA LEU A 222 -1.16 9.14 8.43
C LEU A 222 -2.03 9.44 9.64
#